data_1998b085fd44902cbb92d0482cf03482
#
_entry.id   1998b085fd44902cbb92d0482cf03482
#
_cell.length_a   1.000
_cell.length_b   1.000
_cell.length_c   1.000
_cell.angle_alpha   90.00
_cell.angle_beta   90.00
_cell.angle_gamma   90.00
#
_symmetry.space_group_name_H-M   'P 1'
#
loop_
_entity.id
_entity.type
_entity.pdbx_description
1 polymer ?
#
loop_
_entity_poly.entity_id
_entity_poly.type
_entity_poly.pdbx_seq_one_letter_code
_entity_poly.pdbx_strand_id
1 'polypeptide(L)'
;TAPTANFAAATDDVGNVTGALTSGSTTDDTALVLSGNNESGSSVKVYNGSTELGSATVSGTSWSYSATVANGTTYQFNVRETDLAGNTSDATSNFVVTGDTTAPTVSVTTAIIKNTGNTVVQSTETGTVYLVNTTVTVSNLASITGAADNQWNSVAISSAATNTSLSATGLADGTYKAYAVDGGGNLSRASKNSVIVDTTAPTANFAAATDDVGNVTG
;
A
#
# COMPACT_ATOMS: atom_id res chain seq x y z
N THR A 1 -8.28 35.46 -27.36
CA THR A 1 -7.12 34.57 -27.07
C THR A 1 -7.65 33.26 -26.51
N ALA A 2 -7.06 32.14 -26.89
CA ALA A 2 -7.41 30.88 -26.31
C ALA A 2 -7.11 30.87 -24.81
N PRO A 3 -7.96 30.21 -23.96
CA PRO A 3 -7.72 30.07 -22.54
C PRO A 3 -6.49 29.18 -22.26
N THR A 4 -6.07 29.11 -21.02
CA THR A 4 -5.00 28.21 -20.56
C THR A 4 -5.60 27.13 -19.69
N ALA A 5 -5.73 25.92 -20.23
CA ALA A 5 -6.24 24.78 -19.47
C ALA A 5 -5.31 24.42 -18.31
N ASN A 6 -5.90 24.06 -17.16
CA ASN A 6 -5.17 23.64 -15.97
C ASN A 6 -5.72 22.30 -15.43
N PHE A 7 -4.84 21.30 -15.31
CA PHE A 7 -5.09 20.04 -14.61
C PHE A 7 -4.33 20.12 -13.29
N ALA A 8 -5.03 20.20 -12.14
CA ALA A 8 -4.41 20.43 -10.85
C ALA A 8 -4.18 19.14 -10.06
N ALA A 9 -5.14 18.23 -10.05
CA ALA A 9 -5.07 17.01 -9.23
C ALA A 9 -5.87 15.85 -9.81
N ALA A 10 -5.40 14.64 -9.50
CA ALA A 10 -6.18 13.41 -9.46
C ALA A 10 -6.19 12.94 -8.02
N THR A 11 -7.35 12.63 -7.48
CA THR A 11 -7.53 12.28 -6.05
C THR A 11 -8.10 10.88 -5.94
N ASP A 12 -7.41 10.06 -5.16
CA ASP A 12 -7.85 8.75 -4.70
C ASP A 12 -8.56 8.91 -3.35
N ASP A 13 -9.77 8.42 -3.21
CA ASP A 13 -10.55 8.48 -1.98
C ASP A 13 -10.97 7.10 -1.46
N VAL A 14 -10.39 6.03 -2.00
CA VAL A 14 -10.71 4.62 -1.71
C VAL A 14 -9.52 3.89 -1.09
N GLY A 15 -9.77 2.79 -0.38
CA GLY A 15 -8.75 1.84 0.05
C GLY A 15 -7.90 2.27 1.25
N ASN A 16 -6.66 1.79 1.29
CA ASN A 16 -5.75 2.00 2.42
C ASN A 16 -4.78 3.16 2.20
N VAL A 17 -4.61 3.61 0.96
CA VAL A 17 -3.74 4.73 0.59
C VAL A 17 -4.60 5.72 -0.18
N THR A 18 -4.89 6.87 0.40
CA THR A 18 -5.79 7.88 -0.16
C THR A 18 -5.10 9.24 -0.25
N GLY A 19 -5.63 10.12 -1.09
CA GLY A 19 -5.18 11.49 -1.24
C GLY A 19 -4.83 11.87 -2.68
N ALA A 20 -4.12 12.99 -2.83
CA ALA A 20 -3.69 13.46 -4.14
C ALA A 20 -2.59 12.56 -4.71
N LEU A 21 -2.82 12.07 -5.93
CA LEU A 21 -1.85 11.26 -6.66
C LEU A 21 -0.79 12.15 -7.33
N THR A 22 0.35 11.55 -7.61
CA THR A 22 1.38 12.12 -8.51
C THR A 22 1.33 11.41 -9.86
N SER A 23 1.77 12.08 -10.92
CA SER A 23 1.83 11.44 -12.23
C SER A 23 2.78 10.25 -12.21
N GLY A 24 2.30 9.07 -12.63
CA GLY A 24 2.97 7.78 -12.54
C GLY A 24 2.52 6.90 -11.38
N SER A 25 1.60 7.36 -10.52
CA SER A 25 1.05 6.57 -9.43
C SER A 25 0.15 5.44 -9.91
N THR A 26 0.03 4.40 -9.06
CA THR A 26 -1.05 3.41 -9.10
C THR A 26 -2.17 3.80 -8.14
N THR A 27 -3.40 3.29 -8.36
CA THR A 27 -4.58 3.56 -7.53
C THR A 27 -5.53 2.37 -7.55
N ASP A 28 -6.17 2.05 -6.43
CA ASP A 28 -7.28 1.09 -6.34
C ASP A 28 -8.65 1.76 -6.53
N ASP A 29 -8.67 3.10 -6.65
CA ASP A 29 -9.88 3.86 -6.95
C ASP A 29 -10.30 3.69 -8.42
N THR A 30 -11.48 3.10 -8.63
CA THR A 30 -12.07 2.88 -9.95
C THR A 30 -12.91 4.06 -10.46
N ALA A 31 -13.10 5.10 -9.64
CA ALA A 31 -13.89 6.29 -9.94
C ALA A 31 -13.14 7.59 -9.62
N LEU A 32 -11.88 7.65 -10.02
CA LEU A 32 -10.90 8.68 -9.70
C LEU A 32 -11.39 10.10 -9.98
N VAL A 33 -11.29 11.00 -9.01
CA VAL A 33 -11.69 12.40 -9.17
C VAL A 33 -10.54 13.22 -9.74
N LEU A 34 -10.75 13.73 -10.97
CA LEU A 34 -9.87 14.67 -11.64
C LEU A 34 -10.39 16.10 -11.42
N SER A 35 -9.50 17.08 -11.21
CA SER A 35 -9.88 18.46 -10.96
C SER A 35 -8.84 19.47 -11.43
N GLY A 36 -9.28 20.71 -11.55
CA GLY A 36 -8.43 21.84 -11.92
C GLY A 36 -9.19 23.16 -11.94
N ASN A 37 -8.54 24.18 -12.51
CA ASN A 37 -9.11 25.50 -12.68
C ASN A 37 -9.41 25.80 -14.15
N ASN A 38 -10.34 26.72 -14.38
CA ASN A 38 -10.78 27.17 -15.71
C ASN A 38 -11.14 28.67 -15.68
N GLU A 39 -11.23 29.30 -16.84
CA GLU A 39 -11.81 30.65 -16.96
C GLU A 39 -13.30 30.63 -16.68
N SER A 40 -13.83 31.72 -16.11
CA SER A 40 -15.24 31.82 -15.83
C SER A 40 -16.07 31.75 -17.12
N GLY A 41 -17.05 30.82 -17.15
CA GLY A 41 -17.93 30.61 -18.30
C GLY A 41 -17.34 29.73 -19.39
N SER A 42 -16.09 29.25 -19.27
CA SER A 42 -15.52 28.28 -20.19
C SER A 42 -16.09 26.87 -19.98
N SER A 43 -15.83 25.99 -20.95
CA SER A 43 -16.10 24.56 -20.87
C SER A 43 -14.77 23.78 -20.86
N VAL A 44 -14.73 22.67 -20.11
CA VAL A 44 -13.55 21.80 -20.02
C VAL A 44 -13.90 20.40 -20.51
N LYS A 45 -13.07 19.86 -21.38
CA LYS A 45 -13.13 18.47 -21.86
C LYS A 45 -11.95 17.69 -21.36
N VAL A 46 -12.20 16.46 -20.91
CA VAL A 46 -11.22 15.53 -20.38
C VAL A 46 -10.89 14.47 -21.42
N TYR A 47 -9.63 14.11 -21.54
CA TYR A 47 -9.10 13.15 -22.50
C TYR A 47 -8.24 12.08 -21.82
N ASN A 48 -8.16 10.91 -22.45
CA ASN A 48 -7.10 9.93 -22.25
C ASN A 48 -6.21 9.93 -23.51
N GLY A 49 -5.04 10.55 -23.41
CA GLY A 49 -4.21 10.83 -24.58
C GLY A 49 -4.95 11.71 -25.59
N SER A 50 -5.26 11.16 -26.77
CA SER A 50 -6.04 11.87 -27.80
C SER A 50 -7.55 11.53 -27.78
N THR A 51 -8.00 10.59 -26.95
CA THR A 51 -9.39 10.13 -26.90
C THR A 51 -10.18 10.97 -25.91
N GLU A 52 -11.23 11.65 -26.36
CA GLU A 52 -12.15 12.39 -25.49
C GLU A 52 -12.95 11.43 -24.60
N LEU A 53 -12.93 11.68 -23.28
CA LEU A 53 -13.70 10.93 -22.29
C LEU A 53 -15.04 11.61 -22.00
N GLY A 54 -15.10 12.94 -22.08
CA GLY A 54 -16.31 13.71 -21.84
C GLY A 54 -16.05 15.13 -21.35
N SER A 55 -17.15 15.83 -21.01
CA SER A 55 -17.11 17.17 -20.44
C SER A 55 -17.04 17.12 -18.93
N ALA A 56 -16.17 17.94 -18.35
CA ALA A 56 -16.10 18.13 -16.92
C ALA A 56 -17.28 18.94 -16.39
N THR A 57 -17.63 18.74 -15.14
CA THR A 57 -18.54 19.64 -14.39
C THR A 57 -17.79 20.90 -14.02
N VAL A 58 -18.26 22.05 -14.47
CA VAL A 58 -17.66 23.36 -14.18
C VAL A 58 -18.50 24.09 -13.14
N SER A 59 -17.85 24.68 -12.14
CA SER A 59 -18.45 25.51 -11.10
C SER A 59 -17.58 26.76 -10.88
N GLY A 60 -18.02 27.89 -11.46
CA GLY A 60 -17.26 29.14 -11.44
C GLY A 60 -15.95 29.02 -12.20
N THR A 61 -14.84 29.01 -11.49
CA THR A 61 -13.49 28.89 -12.03
C THR A 61 -12.82 27.56 -11.69
N SER A 62 -13.60 26.55 -11.30
CA SER A 62 -13.11 25.20 -10.98
C SER A 62 -13.88 24.17 -11.80
N TRP A 63 -13.21 23.09 -12.14
CA TRP A 63 -13.82 21.93 -12.80
C TRP A 63 -13.50 20.63 -12.07
N SER A 64 -14.38 19.65 -12.20
CA SER A 64 -14.15 18.27 -11.75
C SER A 64 -14.71 17.25 -12.74
N TYR A 65 -14.14 16.08 -12.76
CA TYR A 65 -14.56 14.95 -13.60
C TYR A 65 -14.26 13.63 -12.89
N SER A 66 -15.24 12.72 -12.82
CA SER A 66 -15.04 11.37 -12.32
C SER A 66 -14.64 10.46 -13.48
N ALA A 67 -13.39 10.01 -13.47
CA ALA A 67 -12.82 9.14 -14.49
C ALA A 67 -12.91 7.68 -14.04
N THR A 68 -13.47 6.81 -14.91
CA THR A 68 -13.43 5.36 -14.66
C THR A 68 -12.02 4.83 -14.94
N VAL A 69 -11.45 4.14 -13.94
CA VAL A 69 -10.13 3.52 -14.00
C VAL A 69 -10.27 2.01 -13.86
N ALA A 70 -9.81 1.27 -14.86
CA ALA A 70 -9.87 -0.19 -14.87
C ALA A 70 -8.55 -0.81 -14.38
N ASN A 71 -8.65 -1.94 -13.69
CA ASN A 71 -7.49 -2.70 -13.24
C ASN A 71 -6.52 -3.04 -14.38
N GLY A 72 -5.22 -2.89 -14.15
CA GLY A 72 -4.16 -3.17 -15.11
C GLY A 72 -4.08 -2.19 -16.29
N THR A 73 -4.82 -1.08 -16.27
CA THR A 73 -4.89 -0.11 -17.38
C THR A 73 -4.20 1.19 -16.98
N THR A 74 -3.30 1.66 -17.86
CA THR A 74 -2.63 2.96 -17.70
C THR A 74 -3.36 4.03 -18.51
N TYR A 75 -3.69 5.13 -17.86
CA TYR A 75 -4.35 6.31 -18.41
C TYR A 75 -3.38 7.47 -18.53
N GLN A 76 -3.61 8.34 -19.50
CA GLN A 76 -2.85 9.57 -19.74
C GLN A 76 -3.84 10.74 -19.76
N PHE A 77 -4.32 11.15 -18.59
CA PHE A 77 -5.33 12.20 -18.47
C PHE A 77 -4.76 13.57 -18.84
N ASN A 78 -5.48 14.29 -19.65
CA ASN A 78 -5.22 15.67 -19.98
C ASN A 78 -6.54 16.41 -20.25
N VAL A 79 -6.51 17.74 -20.28
CA VAL A 79 -7.70 18.54 -20.51
C VAL A 79 -7.45 19.62 -21.55
N ARG A 80 -8.54 20.03 -22.21
CA ARG A 80 -8.63 21.23 -23.06
C ARG A 80 -9.79 22.09 -22.58
N GLU A 81 -9.60 23.38 -22.66
CA GLU A 81 -10.56 24.39 -22.25
C GLU A 81 -11.03 25.18 -23.48
N THR A 82 -12.34 25.50 -23.56
CA THR A 82 -12.89 26.35 -24.60
C THR A 82 -13.63 27.52 -23.96
N ASP A 83 -13.22 28.75 -24.32
CA ASP A 83 -13.84 29.98 -23.83
C ASP A 83 -15.23 30.27 -24.45
N LEU A 84 -15.90 31.31 -23.96
CA LEU A 84 -17.20 31.73 -24.48
C LEU A 84 -17.15 32.21 -25.95
N ALA A 85 -16.00 32.59 -26.45
CA ALA A 85 -15.82 33.00 -27.84
C ALA A 85 -15.52 31.83 -28.78
N GLY A 86 -15.39 30.61 -28.23
CA GLY A 86 -15.10 29.41 -29.01
C GLY A 86 -13.61 29.13 -29.23
N ASN A 87 -12.71 29.88 -28.58
CA ASN A 87 -11.27 29.59 -28.67
C ASN A 87 -10.92 28.41 -27.76
N THR A 88 -10.20 27.42 -28.27
CA THR A 88 -9.81 26.21 -27.51
C THR A 88 -8.31 26.25 -27.21
N SER A 89 -7.94 25.88 -25.98
CA SER A 89 -6.56 25.75 -25.54
C SER A 89 -5.83 24.58 -26.19
N ASP A 90 -4.50 24.57 -26.09
CA ASP A 90 -3.73 23.33 -26.20
C ASP A 90 -4.09 22.36 -25.05
N ALA A 91 -3.77 21.09 -25.21
CA ALA A 91 -3.90 20.11 -24.15
C ALA A 91 -2.87 20.37 -23.04
N THR A 92 -3.28 20.12 -21.79
CA THR A 92 -2.30 20.07 -20.69
C THR A 92 -1.31 18.90 -20.91
N SER A 93 -0.21 18.91 -20.17
CA SER A 93 0.65 17.71 -20.07
C SER A 93 -0.14 16.52 -19.56
N ASN A 94 0.22 15.32 -20.02
CA ASN A 94 -0.43 14.08 -19.55
C ASN A 94 -0.14 13.83 -18.08
N PHE A 95 -1.19 13.59 -17.30
CA PHE A 95 -1.13 13.02 -15.96
C PHE A 95 -1.34 11.52 -16.06
N VAL A 96 -0.31 10.75 -15.71
CA VAL A 96 -0.31 9.29 -15.88
C VAL A 96 -0.80 8.62 -14.60
N VAL A 97 -1.77 7.70 -14.72
CA VAL A 97 -2.26 6.87 -13.60
C VAL A 97 -2.48 5.45 -14.11
N THR A 98 -2.12 4.45 -13.30
CA THR A 98 -2.43 3.05 -13.57
C THR A 98 -3.41 2.54 -12.52
N GLY A 99 -4.54 1.96 -12.98
CA GLY A 99 -5.48 1.28 -12.11
C GLY A 99 -4.92 -0.06 -11.64
N ASP A 100 -5.00 -0.32 -10.34
CA ASP A 100 -4.62 -1.60 -9.73
C ASP A 100 -5.52 -1.91 -8.54
N THR A 101 -6.42 -2.86 -8.73
CA THR A 101 -7.36 -3.36 -7.70
C THR A 101 -7.01 -4.76 -7.23
N THR A 102 -5.81 -5.25 -7.56
CA THR A 102 -5.37 -6.61 -7.27
C THR A 102 -4.48 -6.61 -6.03
N ALA A 103 -4.94 -7.23 -4.96
CA ALA A 103 -4.13 -7.33 -3.75
C ALA A 103 -2.93 -8.28 -3.95
N PRO A 104 -1.73 -7.94 -3.43
CA PRO A 104 -0.56 -8.80 -3.48
C PRO A 104 -0.77 -10.09 -2.68
N THR A 105 0.03 -11.11 -3.00
CA THR A 105 0.22 -12.28 -2.13
C THR A 105 1.52 -12.13 -1.36
N VAL A 106 1.49 -12.49 -0.07
CA VAL A 106 2.65 -12.37 0.80
C VAL A 106 3.02 -13.70 1.42
N SER A 107 4.30 -13.95 1.59
CA SER A 107 4.83 -15.09 2.32
C SER A 107 5.85 -14.65 3.38
N VAL A 108 5.99 -15.48 4.42
CA VAL A 108 7.04 -15.38 5.43
C VAL A 108 7.65 -16.76 5.66
N THR A 109 8.95 -16.80 5.86
CA THR A 109 9.64 -18.06 6.21
C THR A 109 9.29 -18.44 7.65
N THR A 110 8.80 -19.68 7.85
CA THR A 110 8.54 -20.21 9.19
C THR A 110 9.83 -20.26 10.00
N ALA A 111 9.84 -19.64 11.17
CA ALA A 111 10.99 -19.61 12.07
C ALA A 111 10.55 -19.34 13.51
N ILE A 112 11.42 -19.70 14.47
CA ILE A 112 11.37 -19.21 15.85
C ILE A 112 12.63 -18.35 16.01
N ILE A 113 12.46 -17.08 16.33
CA ILE A 113 13.54 -16.10 16.38
C ILE A 113 13.44 -15.25 17.66
N LYS A 114 14.58 -14.68 18.07
CA LYS A 114 14.57 -13.61 19.09
C LYS A 114 14.08 -12.30 18.48
N ASN A 115 13.63 -11.40 19.32
CA ASN A 115 13.24 -10.04 18.91
C ASN A 115 14.42 -9.14 18.45
N THR A 116 15.63 -9.67 18.39
CA THR A 116 16.83 -9.05 17.77
C THR A 116 17.16 -9.67 16.41
N GLY A 117 16.39 -10.68 15.99
CA GLY A 117 16.59 -11.42 14.75
C GLY A 117 15.81 -10.81 13.59
N ASN A 118 16.00 -11.45 12.44
CA ASN A 118 15.29 -11.12 11.20
C ASN A 118 14.55 -12.35 10.68
N THR A 119 13.45 -12.12 9.98
CA THR A 119 12.78 -13.13 9.15
C THR A 119 12.88 -12.75 7.68
N VAL A 120 12.58 -13.69 6.79
CA VAL A 120 12.52 -13.44 5.35
C VAL A 120 11.07 -13.40 4.92
N VAL A 121 10.71 -12.33 4.21
CA VAL A 121 9.40 -12.12 3.61
C VAL A 121 9.52 -11.96 2.10
N GLN A 122 8.44 -12.22 1.39
CA GLN A 122 8.32 -11.99 -0.04
C GLN A 122 6.90 -11.53 -0.37
N SER A 123 6.77 -10.56 -1.27
CA SER A 123 5.49 -10.13 -1.85
C SER A 123 5.51 -10.30 -3.36
N THR A 124 4.39 -10.63 -3.97
CA THR A 124 4.25 -10.69 -5.44
C THR A 124 4.35 -9.34 -6.11
N GLU A 125 4.22 -8.25 -5.35
CA GLU A 125 4.24 -6.88 -5.83
C GLU A 125 5.14 -5.99 -4.97
N THR A 126 5.56 -4.85 -5.52
CA THR A 126 6.26 -3.80 -4.78
C THR A 126 5.30 -3.11 -3.81
N GLY A 127 5.82 -2.52 -2.74
CA GLY A 127 5.02 -1.88 -1.71
C GLY A 127 5.64 -2.05 -0.34
N THR A 128 4.83 -2.39 0.68
CA THR A 128 5.31 -2.59 2.05
C THR A 128 4.77 -3.90 2.63
N VAL A 129 5.65 -4.70 3.22
CA VAL A 129 5.26 -5.90 4.01
C VAL A 129 5.30 -5.56 5.50
N TYR A 130 4.25 -5.95 6.20
CA TYR A 130 4.07 -5.82 7.65
C TYR A 130 4.10 -7.20 8.29
N LEU A 131 4.92 -7.38 9.31
CA LEU A 131 4.91 -8.55 10.21
C LEU A 131 4.07 -8.17 11.42
N VAL A 132 2.93 -8.82 11.62
CA VAL A 132 1.89 -8.40 12.57
C VAL A 132 1.56 -9.53 13.53
N ASN A 133 1.50 -9.20 14.84
CA ASN A 133 1.10 -10.16 15.88
C ASN A 133 -0.33 -10.66 15.63
N THR A 134 -0.54 -11.96 15.76
CA THR A 134 -1.85 -12.60 15.51
C THR A 134 -2.96 -12.18 16.48
N THR A 135 -2.64 -11.46 17.56
CA THR A 135 -3.62 -10.84 18.45
C THR A 135 -4.24 -9.56 17.86
N VAL A 136 -3.60 -8.96 16.85
CA VAL A 136 -4.13 -7.80 16.11
C VAL A 136 -5.15 -8.27 15.09
N THR A 137 -6.38 -7.76 15.17
CA THR A 137 -7.39 -8.02 14.14
C THR A 137 -7.15 -7.08 12.95
N VAL A 138 -6.65 -7.63 11.85
CA VAL A 138 -6.33 -6.88 10.64
C VAL A 138 -7.54 -6.81 9.72
N SER A 139 -8.04 -5.61 9.48
CA SER A 139 -9.12 -5.30 8.53
C SER A 139 -8.71 -4.30 7.44
N ASN A 140 -7.74 -3.44 7.74
CA ASN A 140 -7.17 -2.42 6.85
C ASN A 140 -5.77 -2.05 7.34
N LEU A 141 -5.06 -1.20 6.60
CA LEU A 141 -3.71 -0.74 6.99
C LEU A 141 -3.72 0.01 8.35
N ALA A 142 -4.74 0.82 8.60
CA ALA A 142 -4.84 1.58 9.85
C ALA A 142 -4.97 0.67 11.08
N SER A 143 -5.58 -0.53 10.95
CA SER A 143 -5.63 -1.51 12.04
C SER A 143 -4.27 -2.11 12.37
N ILE A 144 -3.34 -2.15 11.42
CA ILE A 144 -1.95 -2.57 11.63
C ILE A 144 -1.16 -1.43 12.29
N THR A 145 -1.13 -0.27 11.64
CA THR A 145 -0.31 0.88 12.08
C THR A 145 -0.83 1.57 13.34
N GLY A 146 -2.08 1.36 13.70
CA GLY A 146 -2.68 1.82 14.96
C GLY A 146 -2.52 0.84 16.13
N ALA A 147 -1.98 -0.36 15.90
CA ALA A 147 -1.64 -1.29 16.97
C ALA A 147 -0.41 -0.79 17.76
N ALA A 148 -0.16 -1.39 18.92
CA ALA A 148 1.01 -1.02 19.74
C ALA A 148 2.32 -1.31 18.98
N ASP A 149 3.34 -0.46 19.13
CA ASP A 149 4.61 -0.52 18.40
C ASP A 149 5.35 -1.86 18.53
N ASN A 150 5.11 -2.61 19.61
CA ASN A 150 5.68 -3.93 19.83
C ASN A 150 4.87 -5.07 19.18
N GLN A 151 3.81 -4.77 18.46
CA GLN A 151 2.94 -5.76 17.82
C GLN A 151 3.12 -5.84 16.29
N TRP A 152 3.90 -4.97 15.69
CA TRP A 152 4.17 -5.01 14.27
C TRP A 152 5.51 -4.38 13.89
N ASN A 153 6.03 -4.80 12.74
CA ASN A 153 7.17 -4.18 12.07
C ASN A 153 6.94 -4.21 10.57
N SER A 154 7.68 -3.42 9.81
CA SER A 154 7.52 -3.36 8.36
C SER A 154 8.85 -3.27 7.61
N VAL A 155 8.77 -3.60 6.31
CA VAL A 155 9.88 -3.42 5.34
C VAL A 155 9.32 -3.07 3.96
N ALA A 156 9.97 -2.15 3.27
CA ALA A 156 9.65 -1.82 1.88
C ALA A 156 10.11 -2.95 0.94
N ILE A 157 9.27 -3.31 -0.01
CA ILE A 157 9.54 -4.25 -1.10
C ILE A 157 9.79 -3.45 -2.38
N SER A 158 11.05 -3.30 -2.74
CA SER A 158 11.46 -2.55 -3.95
C SER A 158 11.47 -3.40 -5.23
N SER A 159 11.41 -4.73 -5.09
CA SER A 159 11.35 -5.67 -6.21
C SER A 159 10.37 -6.80 -5.90
N ALA A 160 9.37 -6.99 -6.76
CA ALA A 160 8.40 -8.06 -6.66
C ALA A 160 9.07 -9.44 -6.64
N ALA A 161 8.46 -10.39 -5.91
CA ALA A 161 8.90 -11.78 -5.81
C ALA A 161 10.37 -11.96 -5.34
N THR A 162 10.92 -10.99 -4.60
CA THR A 162 12.29 -11.01 -4.08
C THR A 162 12.29 -11.21 -2.57
N ASN A 163 13.16 -12.09 -2.08
CA ASN A 163 13.34 -12.30 -0.64
C ASN A 163 13.88 -11.03 0.01
N THR A 164 13.17 -10.54 1.00
CA THR A 164 13.52 -9.32 1.74
C THR A 164 13.62 -9.64 3.23
N SER A 165 14.65 -9.11 3.88
CA SER A 165 14.85 -9.28 5.32
C SER A 165 13.97 -8.29 6.08
N LEU A 166 13.15 -8.80 7.00
CA LEU A 166 12.32 -7.99 7.90
C LEU A 166 12.77 -8.20 9.34
N SER A 167 13.06 -7.10 10.04
CA SER A 167 13.53 -7.13 11.43
C SER A 167 12.39 -7.44 12.40
N ALA A 168 12.68 -8.24 13.42
CA ALA A 168 11.80 -8.46 14.57
C ALA A 168 12.17 -7.56 15.76
N THR A 169 13.05 -6.58 15.58
CA THR A 169 13.52 -5.70 16.67
C THR A 169 12.36 -4.98 17.34
N GLY A 170 12.28 -5.11 18.66
CA GLY A 170 11.24 -4.46 19.48
C GLY A 170 9.91 -5.19 19.55
N LEU A 171 9.72 -6.26 18.78
CA LEU A 171 8.48 -7.05 18.84
C LEU A 171 8.38 -7.83 20.15
N ALA A 172 7.17 -7.93 20.68
CA ALA A 172 6.85 -8.76 21.83
C ALA A 172 6.88 -10.26 21.48
N ASP A 173 7.01 -11.12 22.50
CA ASP A 173 6.84 -12.57 22.32
C ASP A 173 5.45 -12.88 21.76
N GLY A 174 5.39 -13.77 20.79
CA GLY A 174 4.14 -14.16 20.15
C GLY A 174 4.27 -14.71 18.75
N THR A 175 3.14 -15.03 18.15
CA THR A 175 3.05 -15.50 16.76
C THR A 175 2.72 -14.33 15.84
N TYR A 176 3.43 -14.24 14.72
CA TYR A 176 3.31 -13.18 13.74
C TYR A 176 3.00 -13.73 12.36
N LYS A 177 2.18 -13.02 11.61
CA LYS A 177 1.91 -13.26 10.19
C LYS A 177 2.29 -12.04 9.37
N ALA A 178 2.63 -12.28 8.11
CA ALA A 178 2.91 -11.20 7.18
C ALA A 178 1.64 -10.74 6.44
N TYR A 179 1.55 -9.45 6.20
CA TYR A 179 0.59 -8.77 5.33
C TYR A 179 1.36 -7.84 4.39
N ALA A 180 0.86 -7.63 3.19
CA ALA A 180 1.47 -6.70 2.24
C ALA A 180 0.44 -5.65 1.79
N VAL A 181 0.91 -4.42 1.58
CA VAL A 181 0.16 -3.36 0.91
C VAL A 181 0.98 -2.93 -0.30
N ASP A 182 0.39 -2.94 -1.49
CA ASP A 182 1.03 -2.51 -2.73
C ASP A 182 1.01 -0.99 -2.95
N GLY A 183 1.48 -0.56 -4.12
CA GLY A 183 1.49 0.86 -4.48
C GLY A 183 0.11 1.44 -4.80
N GLY A 184 -0.88 0.61 -5.07
CA GLY A 184 -2.29 1.00 -5.29
C GLY A 184 -3.11 1.09 -4.01
N GLY A 185 -2.56 0.62 -2.86
CA GLY A 185 -3.28 0.59 -1.59
C GLY A 185 -3.98 -0.74 -1.28
N ASN A 186 -3.83 -1.76 -2.13
CA ASN A 186 -4.48 -3.05 -1.90
C ASN A 186 -3.80 -3.83 -0.78
N LEU A 187 -4.57 -4.23 0.24
CA LEU A 187 -4.08 -5.04 1.36
C LEU A 187 -4.24 -6.53 1.07
N SER A 188 -3.16 -7.30 1.23
CA SER A 188 -3.15 -8.74 1.10
C SER A 188 -3.94 -9.46 2.20
N ARG A 189 -4.24 -10.73 1.98
CA ARG A 189 -4.56 -11.65 3.07
C ARG A 189 -3.29 -11.96 3.89
N ALA A 190 -3.49 -12.45 5.14
CA ALA A 190 -2.40 -12.94 5.97
C ALA A 190 -1.61 -14.05 5.26
N SER A 191 -0.29 -14.07 5.46
CA SER A 191 0.57 -15.18 5.01
C SER A 191 0.07 -16.53 5.56
N LYS A 192 0.31 -17.61 4.80
CA LYS A 192 -0.01 -18.98 5.26
C LYS A 192 0.88 -19.35 6.44
N ASN A 193 2.17 -19.13 6.32
CA ASN A 193 3.17 -19.39 7.36
C ASN A 193 3.19 -18.27 8.41
N SER A 194 3.85 -18.53 9.52
CA SER A 194 4.04 -17.61 10.63
C SER A 194 5.47 -17.67 11.17
N VAL A 195 5.86 -16.61 11.88
CA VAL A 195 7.08 -16.53 12.68
C VAL A 195 6.69 -16.46 14.14
N ILE A 196 7.46 -17.13 15.00
CA ILE A 196 7.34 -17.00 16.45
C ILE A 196 8.51 -16.13 16.93
N VAL A 197 8.20 -15.06 17.62
CA VAL A 197 9.18 -14.27 18.38
C VAL A 197 9.16 -14.80 19.80
N ASP A 198 10.32 -15.24 20.29
CA ASP A 198 10.49 -15.81 21.64
C ASP A 198 11.79 -15.29 22.24
N THR A 199 11.66 -14.54 23.32
CA THR A 199 12.78 -13.98 24.09
C THR A 199 12.97 -14.70 25.42
N THR A 200 12.12 -15.68 25.72
CA THR A 200 12.09 -16.40 26.99
C THR A 200 13.19 -17.45 27.02
N ALA A 201 14.12 -17.35 27.96
CA ALA A 201 15.15 -18.36 28.14
C ALA A 201 14.56 -19.65 28.76
N PRO A 202 14.97 -20.84 28.29
CA PRO A 202 14.55 -22.08 28.93
C PRO A 202 15.10 -22.18 30.34
N THR A 203 14.29 -22.73 31.26
CA THR A 203 14.71 -23.06 32.64
C THR A 203 15.27 -24.49 32.66
N ALA A 204 16.55 -24.64 33.00
CA ALA A 204 17.13 -25.96 33.31
C ALA A 204 16.84 -26.31 34.76
N ASN A 205 16.29 -27.49 35.00
CA ASN A 205 16.11 -28.02 36.35
C ASN A 205 16.95 -29.30 36.46
N PHE A 206 17.87 -29.29 37.45
CA PHE A 206 18.63 -30.49 37.82
C PHE A 206 17.91 -31.12 39.04
N ALA A 207 17.17 -32.19 38.79
CA ALA A 207 16.27 -32.75 39.80
C ALA A 207 17.00 -33.50 40.94
N ALA A 208 18.03 -34.25 40.63
CA ALA A 208 18.91 -34.96 41.61
C ALA A 208 20.08 -35.63 40.91
N ALA A 209 21.20 -35.79 41.57
CA ALA A 209 22.20 -36.81 41.26
C ALA A 209 22.00 -37.95 42.28
N THR A 210 21.66 -39.11 41.81
CA THR A 210 21.64 -40.33 42.62
C THR A 210 22.99 -41.03 42.51
N ASP A 211 23.66 -41.22 43.62
CA ASP A 211 24.83 -42.09 43.70
C ASP A 211 24.30 -43.54 43.71
N ASP A 212 24.57 -44.24 42.59
CA ASP A 212 24.21 -45.66 42.43
C ASP A 212 25.35 -46.62 42.83
N VAL A 213 26.39 -46.06 43.48
CA VAL A 213 27.46 -46.89 44.02
C VAL A 213 27.07 -47.36 45.39
N GLY A 214 26.69 -48.64 45.45
CA GLY A 214 26.32 -49.27 46.73
C GLY A 214 27.34 -49.03 47.79
N ASN A 215 26.83 -48.69 48.98
CA ASN A 215 27.58 -48.50 50.23
C ASN A 215 28.54 -49.67 50.47
N VAL A 216 29.84 -49.44 50.22
CA VAL A 216 30.89 -50.37 50.62
C VAL A 216 31.13 -50.16 52.12
N THR A 217 30.37 -50.88 52.95
CA THR A 217 30.73 -51.04 54.36
C THR A 217 31.91 -51.98 54.48
N GLY A 218 33.07 -51.46 54.79
CA GLY A 218 34.22 -52.17 55.23
C GLY A 218 34.20 -52.37 56.75
#